data_6693a8789dacfc814953677298476012
#
_entry.id   6693a8789dacfc814953677298476012
#
_cell.length_a   1.000
_cell.length_b   1.000
_cell.length_c   1.000
_cell.angle_alpha   90.00
_cell.angle_beta   90.00
_cell.angle_gamma   90.00
#
_symmetry.space_group_name_H-M   'P 1'
#
loop_
_entity.id
_entity.type
_entity.pdbx_description
1 polymer ?
#
loop_
_entity_poly.entity_id
_entity_poly.type
_entity_poly.pdbx_seq_one_letter_code
_entity_poly.pdbx_strand_id
1 'polypeptide(L)'
;MKYLIILLCFLNAVFFVNAQNIPNGDFEKWRVRDHFKPTGMTCTVRNSERTLDAKEGQYALKLSNTYVPNSRGYRSYALNVDNVNGYDGVAFHGDPLSLCFWAKYDLAAGDTARVYAVFREKGTYKGKVDFRFTGSSNDEWVRYSVPIEWSSSRTADSVWINLYSYADYGVDGDGFVIFDDIHFTNLNDRQKDIFNNGFEDWQNIGVNYPTGWKPLDLVVYERYSSFLYEPTVLNVTDSSNDFSS
;
A
#
# COMPACT_ATOMS: atom_id res chain seq x y z
N MET A 1 -4.94 12.95 -72.85
CA MET A 1 -4.00 13.36 -71.80
C MET A 1 -4.63 14.16 -70.67
N LYS A 2 -5.50 15.16 -70.93
CA LYS A 2 -6.11 15.95 -69.84
C LYS A 2 -6.93 15.13 -68.82
N TYR A 3 -7.65 14.09 -69.25
CA TYR A 3 -8.48 13.27 -68.36
C TYR A 3 -7.64 12.25 -67.53
N LEU A 4 -6.46 11.91 -67.99
CA LEU A 4 -5.55 11.01 -67.24
C LEU A 4 -4.93 11.73 -66.03
N ILE A 5 -4.64 13.03 -66.15
CA ILE A 5 -4.08 13.86 -65.12
C ILE A 5 -5.14 14.09 -64.01
N ILE A 6 -6.41 14.30 -64.39
CA ILE A 6 -7.52 14.49 -63.44
C ILE A 6 -7.75 13.19 -62.63
N LEU A 7 -7.69 12.05 -63.29
CA LEU A 7 -7.84 10.74 -62.61
C LEU A 7 -6.68 10.45 -61.64
N LEU A 8 -5.44 10.84 -61.97
CA LEU A 8 -4.31 10.73 -61.04
C LEU A 8 -4.42 11.67 -59.86
N CYS A 9 -4.96 12.87 -60.04
CA CYS A 9 -5.21 13.78 -58.93
C CYS A 9 -6.32 13.29 -57.99
N PHE A 10 -7.36 12.65 -58.51
CA PHE A 10 -8.41 12.04 -57.70
C PHE A 10 -7.91 10.79 -56.97
N LEU A 11 -7.03 9.98 -57.54
CA LEU A 11 -6.43 8.82 -56.85
C LEU A 11 -5.52 9.27 -55.68
N ASN A 12 -4.84 10.41 -55.81
CA ASN A 12 -4.04 10.92 -54.68
C ASN A 12 -4.90 11.60 -53.58
N ALA A 13 -6.10 12.08 -53.90
CA ALA A 13 -7.00 12.66 -52.91
C ALA A 13 -7.73 11.60 -52.03
N VAL A 14 -7.81 10.35 -52.50
CA VAL A 14 -8.49 9.28 -51.78
C VAL A 14 -7.57 8.60 -50.74
N PHE A 15 -6.26 8.85 -50.79
CA PHE A 15 -5.31 8.29 -49.83
C PHE A 15 -5.00 9.17 -48.61
N PHE A 16 -5.69 10.29 -48.42
CA PHE A 16 -5.81 10.88 -47.08
C PHE A 16 -6.91 10.17 -46.30
N VAL A 17 -6.81 8.83 -46.22
CA VAL A 17 -7.48 8.09 -45.19
C VAL A 17 -6.94 8.65 -43.87
N ASN A 18 -7.81 9.24 -43.08
CA ASN A 18 -7.52 9.65 -41.72
C ASN A 18 -6.76 8.53 -41.01
N ALA A 19 -5.46 8.63 -41.01
CA ALA A 19 -4.68 7.87 -40.04
C ALA A 19 -5.24 8.33 -38.71
N GLN A 20 -6.00 7.46 -38.04
CA GLN A 20 -6.48 7.74 -36.67
C GLN A 20 -5.23 8.09 -35.90
N ASN A 21 -5.08 9.32 -35.50
CA ASN A 21 -3.96 9.72 -34.66
C ASN A 21 -4.09 8.93 -33.38
N ILE A 22 -3.16 8.02 -33.18
CA ILE A 22 -3.04 7.29 -31.91
C ILE A 22 -2.77 8.36 -30.84
N PRO A 23 -3.64 8.51 -29.84
CA PRO A 23 -3.43 9.52 -28.80
C PRO A 23 -2.05 9.33 -28.14
N ASN A 24 -1.23 10.40 -28.15
CA ASN A 24 0.13 10.39 -27.60
C ASN A 24 0.99 9.21 -28.14
N GLY A 25 0.93 8.99 -29.44
CA GLY A 25 1.66 7.90 -30.11
C GLY A 25 3.18 8.08 -30.12
N ASP A 26 3.66 9.28 -29.87
CA ASP A 26 5.04 9.68 -29.65
C ASP A 26 5.53 9.48 -28.20
N PHE A 27 4.61 9.18 -27.29
CA PHE A 27 4.88 9.00 -25.83
C PHE A 27 5.50 10.23 -25.12
N GLU A 28 5.34 11.43 -25.68
CA GLU A 28 5.90 12.65 -25.08
C GLU A 28 5.10 13.17 -23.87
N LYS A 29 3.84 12.76 -23.74
CA LYS A 29 2.95 13.21 -22.66
C LYS A 29 2.75 12.10 -21.65
N TRP A 30 3.18 12.35 -20.41
CA TRP A 30 3.08 11.39 -19.31
C TRP A 30 2.16 11.91 -18.20
N ARG A 31 1.60 10.98 -17.46
CA ARG A 31 0.88 11.22 -16.21
C ARG A 31 1.55 10.48 -15.08
N VAL A 32 1.57 11.13 -13.95
CA VAL A 32 2.01 10.55 -12.69
C VAL A 32 0.77 10.29 -11.84
N ARG A 33 0.68 9.11 -11.26
CA ARG A 33 -0.25 8.82 -10.20
C ARG A 33 0.55 8.46 -8.97
N ASP A 34 0.71 9.43 -8.08
CA ASP A 34 1.42 9.23 -6.83
C ASP A 34 0.69 8.20 -5.95
N HIS A 35 1.45 7.34 -5.36
CA HIS A 35 1.00 6.49 -4.26
C HIS A 35 2.12 6.36 -3.24
N PHE A 36 1.80 6.69 -2.00
CA PHE A 36 2.76 6.65 -0.91
C PHE A 36 2.49 5.45 -0.02
N LYS A 37 3.54 4.72 0.33
CA LYS A 37 3.53 3.68 1.37
C LYS A 37 4.54 4.02 2.46
N PRO A 38 4.31 3.65 3.73
CA PRO A 38 5.34 3.80 4.77
C PRO A 38 6.58 3.00 4.40
N THR A 39 7.75 3.59 4.55
CA THR A 39 9.02 2.88 4.35
C THR A 39 9.12 1.71 5.34
N GLY A 40 9.57 0.56 4.88
CA GLY A 40 9.62 -0.67 5.67
C GLY A 40 8.29 -1.42 5.82
N MET A 41 7.24 -0.98 5.14
CA MET A 41 5.95 -1.68 5.12
C MET A 41 5.47 -1.99 3.71
N THR A 42 4.64 -3.00 3.59
CA THR A 42 3.83 -3.30 2.40
C THR A 42 2.38 -3.02 2.72
N CYS A 43 1.71 -2.23 1.89
CA CYS A 43 0.32 -1.82 2.08
C CYS A 43 -0.54 -2.20 0.88
N THR A 44 -1.85 -2.34 1.11
CA THR A 44 -2.81 -2.35 0.00
C THR A 44 -2.81 -0.99 -0.69
N VAL A 45 -2.73 -0.99 -2.01
CA VAL A 45 -2.54 0.24 -2.76
C VAL A 45 -3.81 1.10 -2.83
N ARG A 46 -4.97 0.50 -2.80
CA ARG A 46 -6.22 1.23 -3.08
C ARG A 46 -6.73 2.06 -1.91
N ASN A 47 -6.65 1.52 -0.72
CA ASN A 47 -7.33 2.06 0.46
C ASN A 47 -6.36 2.31 1.62
N SER A 48 -5.06 2.39 1.35
CA SER A 48 -4.07 2.87 2.31
C SER A 48 -3.50 4.20 1.84
N GLU A 49 -3.39 5.15 2.72
CA GLU A 49 -2.92 6.49 2.40
C GLU A 49 -2.15 7.12 3.55
N ARG A 50 -1.28 8.05 3.20
CA ARG A 50 -0.65 8.97 4.12
C ARG A 50 -1.65 10.06 4.49
N THR A 51 -1.84 10.31 5.77
CA THR A 51 -2.69 11.42 6.26
C THR A 51 -1.89 12.40 7.10
N LEU A 52 -2.35 13.67 7.10
CA LEU A 52 -1.85 14.73 8.00
C LEU A 52 -2.60 14.74 9.34
N ASP A 53 -3.65 13.94 9.49
CA ASP A 53 -4.29 13.71 10.76
C ASP A 53 -3.43 12.71 11.53
N ALA A 54 -2.42 13.23 12.22
CA ALA A 54 -1.43 12.49 12.98
C ALA A 54 -1.56 12.78 14.47
N LYS A 55 -1.25 11.81 15.32
CA LYS A 55 -1.18 11.98 16.77
C LYS A 55 0.13 12.63 17.17
N GLU A 56 1.21 12.19 16.57
CA GLU A 56 2.56 12.71 16.75
C GLU A 56 3.20 12.94 15.39
N GLY A 57 4.18 13.84 15.30
CA GLY A 57 4.87 14.14 14.05
C GLY A 57 4.00 14.84 13.01
N GLN A 58 4.17 14.47 11.75
CA GLN A 58 3.49 15.10 10.61
C GLN A 58 2.51 14.15 9.90
N TYR A 59 2.77 12.86 9.92
CA TYR A 59 2.04 11.88 9.15
C TYR A 59 1.58 10.71 10.00
N ALA A 60 0.49 10.09 9.56
CA ALA A 60 0.00 8.82 10.09
C ALA A 60 -0.46 7.92 8.94
N LEU A 61 -0.65 6.63 9.22
CA LEU A 61 -1.15 5.65 8.28
C LEU A 61 -2.66 5.51 8.38
N LYS A 62 -3.40 5.86 7.32
CA LYS A 62 -4.84 5.62 7.22
C LYS A 62 -5.13 4.40 6.35
N LEU A 63 -5.91 3.49 6.88
CA LEU A 63 -6.43 2.29 6.22
C LEU A 63 -7.96 2.39 6.14
N SER A 64 -8.52 2.33 4.93
CA SER A 64 -9.95 2.51 4.71
C SER A 64 -10.63 1.24 4.20
N ASN A 65 -11.90 1.08 4.52
CA ASN A 65 -12.81 0.12 3.92
C ASN A 65 -13.70 0.83 2.89
N THR A 66 -14.04 0.14 1.81
CA THR A 66 -15.05 0.61 0.87
C THR A 66 -16.07 -0.48 0.64
N TYR A 67 -17.30 -0.22 0.99
CA TYR A 67 -18.41 -1.14 0.74
C TYR A 67 -18.73 -1.22 -0.75
N VAL A 68 -18.96 -2.43 -1.23
CA VAL A 68 -19.42 -2.69 -2.60
C VAL A 68 -20.56 -3.69 -2.54
N PRO A 69 -21.80 -3.32 -2.93
CA PRO A 69 -22.95 -4.23 -2.91
C PRO A 69 -22.67 -5.54 -3.64
N ASN A 70 -23.10 -6.66 -3.04
CA ASN A 70 -22.92 -8.00 -3.58
C ASN A 70 -21.44 -8.42 -3.80
N SER A 71 -20.52 -7.81 -3.08
CA SER A 71 -19.08 -8.08 -3.11
C SER A 71 -18.53 -8.11 -1.68
N ARG A 72 -17.28 -8.54 -1.53
CA ARG A 72 -16.55 -8.45 -0.25
C ARG A 72 -16.11 -7.03 0.10
N GLY A 73 -16.41 -6.06 -0.76
CA GLY A 73 -15.87 -4.71 -0.64
C GLY A 73 -14.36 -4.63 -0.82
N TYR A 74 -13.81 -3.44 -0.62
CA TYR A 74 -12.37 -3.20 -0.60
C TYR A 74 -11.95 -2.90 0.82
N ARG A 75 -10.93 -3.57 1.29
CA ARG A 75 -10.36 -3.51 2.64
C ARG A 75 -8.87 -3.27 2.54
N SER A 76 -8.30 -2.70 3.58
CA SER A 76 -6.88 -2.38 3.56
C SER A 76 -6.11 -2.94 4.75
N TYR A 77 -4.83 -3.12 4.51
CA TYR A 77 -3.88 -3.57 5.51
C TYR A 77 -2.48 -3.03 5.23
N ALA A 78 -1.67 -3.03 6.25
CA ALA A 78 -0.24 -2.76 6.20
C ALA A 78 0.53 -3.83 6.96
N LEU A 79 1.67 -4.26 6.42
CA LEU A 79 2.51 -5.33 6.96
C LEU A 79 3.95 -4.84 7.03
N ASN A 80 4.65 -5.10 8.13
CA ASN A 80 6.08 -4.86 8.24
C ASN A 80 6.88 -6.09 7.76
N VAL A 81 6.78 -6.46 6.52
CA VAL A 81 7.51 -7.62 5.97
C VAL A 81 8.79 -7.18 5.27
N ASP A 82 9.88 -7.89 5.54
CA ASP A 82 11.01 -7.91 4.63
C ASP A 82 10.65 -8.82 3.44
N ASN A 83 10.59 -8.24 2.24
CA ASN A 83 10.18 -8.94 1.01
C ASN A 83 11.09 -10.10 0.62
N VAL A 84 12.24 -10.27 1.26
CA VAL A 84 13.22 -11.29 0.89
C VAL A 84 12.78 -12.71 1.32
N ASN A 85 11.98 -12.83 2.38
CA ASN A 85 11.60 -14.15 2.95
C ASN A 85 10.10 -14.34 3.20
N GLY A 86 9.26 -13.42 2.82
CA GLY A 86 7.79 -13.57 2.70
C GLY A 86 6.97 -13.75 3.97
N TYR A 87 7.49 -14.35 5.03
CA TYR A 87 6.71 -14.70 6.23
C TYR A 87 7.44 -14.55 7.56
N ASP A 88 8.71 -14.24 7.56
CA ASP A 88 9.51 -14.25 8.81
C ASP A 88 9.47 -12.92 9.58
N GLY A 89 8.82 -11.88 9.02
CA GLY A 89 8.79 -10.55 9.62
C GLY A 89 10.12 -9.81 9.48
N VAL A 90 10.28 -8.74 10.24
CA VAL A 90 11.55 -7.99 10.32
C VAL A 90 12.38 -8.48 11.49
N ALA A 91 13.69 -8.34 11.38
CA ALA A 91 14.62 -8.68 12.44
C ALA A 91 14.29 -7.85 13.70
N PHE A 92 14.12 -8.55 14.82
CA PHE A 92 13.77 -7.98 16.11
C PHE A 92 14.54 -8.70 17.20
N HIS A 93 15.00 -7.94 18.20
CA HIS A 93 15.68 -8.54 19.35
C HIS A 93 15.07 -7.95 20.61
N GLY A 94 14.33 -8.80 21.35
CA GLY A 94 13.76 -8.35 22.60
C GLY A 94 12.71 -9.28 23.21
N ASP A 95 12.28 -8.86 24.39
CA ASP A 95 11.27 -9.52 25.22
C ASP A 95 10.21 -8.51 25.70
N PRO A 96 9.60 -7.72 24.81
CA PRO A 96 8.68 -6.67 25.18
C PRO A 96 7.48 -7.20 25.96
N LEU A 97 6.86 -6.34 26.77
CA LEU A 97 5.66 -6.68 27.54
C LEU A 97 4.38 -6.43 26.76
N SER A 98 4.32 -5.32 26.02
CA SER A 98 3.13 -4.92 25.29
C SER A 98 3.50 -4.25 23.95
N LEU A 99 2.59 -4.34 23.01
CA LEU A 99 2.54 -3.50 21.82
C LEU A 99 1.61 -2.32 22.11
N CYS A 100 2.13 -1.10 21.97
CA CYS A 100 1.37 0.13 22.13
C CYS A 100 1.17 0.79 20.77
N PHE A 101 0.05 1.49 20.61
CA PHE A 101 -0.23 2.29 19.43
C PHE A 101 -1.34 3.31 19.72
N TRP A 102 -1.41 4.35 18.90
CA TRP A 102 -2.57 5.22 18.84
C TRP A 102 -3.43 4.84 17.65
N ALA A 103 -4.74 4.94 17.81
CA ALA A 103 -5.68 4.78 16.72
C ALA A 103 -6.82 5.80 16.80
N LYS A 104 -7.21 6.31 15.63
CA LYS A 104 -8.43 7.07 15.42
C LYS A 104 -9.23 6.33 14.35
N TYR A 105 -10.52 6.08 14.59
CA TYR A 105 -11.28 5.21 13.71
C TYR A 105 -12.78 5.52 13.71
N ASP A 106 -13.39 5.21 12.58
CA ASP A 106 -14.84 5.17 12.39
C ASP A 106 -15.17 3.99 11.49
N LEU A 107 -15.64 2.90 12.10
CA LEU A 107 -15.93 1.64 11.44
C LEU A 107 -17.43 1.45 11.33
N ALA A 108 -17.89 0.95 10.19
CA ALA A 108 -19.30 0.61 10.01
C ALA A 108 -19.75 -0.44 11.03
N ALA A 109 -21.06 -0.43 11.33
CA ALA A 109 -21.64 -1.43 12.22
C ALA A 109 -21.45 -2.85 11.64
N GLY A 110 -20.83 -3.72 12.43
CA GLY A 110 -20.43 -5.06 12.00
C GLY A 110 -18.95 -5.17 11.61
N ASP A 111 -18.32 -4.09 11.19
CA ASP A 111 -16.90 -4.09 10.85
C ASP A 111 -16.00 -4.08 12.09
N THR A 112 -14.83 -4.70 11.94
CA THR A 112 -13.84 -4.84 13.00
C THR A 112 -12.45 -4.56 12.44
N ALA A 113 -11.71 -3.63 13.05
CA ALA A 113 -10.28 -3.46 12.78
C ALA A 113 -9.45 -4.41 13.64
N ARG A 114 -8.23 -4.71 13.21
CA ARG A 114 -7.35 -5.66 13.90
C ARG A 114 -5.90 -5.22 13.87
N VAL A 115 -5.22 -5.37 15.00
CA VAL A 115 -3.76 -5.33 15.10
C VAL A 115 -3.30 -6.74 15.47
N TYR A 116 -2.43 -7.29 14.62
CA TYR A 116 -1.95 -8.65 14.79
C TYR A 116 -0.42 -8.68 14.66
N ALA A 117 0.27 -9.18 15.68
CA ALA A 117 1.70 -9.37 15.64
C ALA A 117 2.07 -10.79 16.00
N VAL A 118 3.12 -11.34 15.35
CA VAL A 118 3.67 -12.68 15.64
C VAL A 118 5.16 -12.56 15.89
N PHE A 119 5.60 -13.09 17.01
CA PHE A 119 7.00 -13.17 17.41
C PHE A 119 7.53 -14.56 17.13
N ARG A 120 8.71 -14.64 16.54
CA ARG A 120 9.39 -15.89 16.23
C ARG A 120 10.84 -15.87 16.70
N GLU A 121 11.38 -17.05 16.93
CA GLU A 121 12.81 -17.30 17.15
C GLU A 121 13.23 -18.46 16.26
N LYS A 122 14.16 -18.21 15.32
CA LYS A 122 14.59 -19.21 14.34
C LYS A 122 13.41 -19.87 13.62
N GLY A 123 12.44 -19.05 13.19
CA GLY A 123 11.20 -19.47 12.53
C GLY A 123 10.15 -20.11 13.44
N THR A 124 10.46 -20.39 14.71
CA THR A 124 9.52 -21.00 15.65
C THR A 124 8.67 -19.94 16.32
N TYR A 125 7.36 -20.17 16.40
CA TYR A 125 6.41 -19.31 17.10
C TYR A 125 6.77 -19.15 18.58
N LYS A 126 6.76 -17.92 19.07
CA LYS A 126 7.08 -17.57 20.47
C LYS A 126 5.98 -16.78 21.16
N GLY A 127 5.25 -15.97 20.44
CA GLY A 127 4.20 -15.15 21.02
C GLY A 127 3.42 -14.38 19.97
N LYS A 128 2.34 -13.75 20.40
CA LYS A 128 1.48 -12.94 19.54
C LYS A 128 0.84 -11.76 20.26
N VAL A 129 0.38 -10.83 19.47
CA VAL A 129 -0.69 -9.88 19.77
C VAL A 129 -1.83 -10.17 18.81
N ASP A 130 -3.07 -10.26 19.30
CA ASP A 130 -4.28 -10.36 18.48
C ASP A 130 -5.35 -9.45 19.10
N PHE A 131 -5.38 -8.22 18.65
CA PHE A 131 -6.26 -7.21 19.21
C PHE A 131 -7.25 -6.72 18.17
N ARG A 132 -8.53 -6.67 18.55
CA ARG A 132 -9.63 -6.26 17.70
C ARG A 132 -10.44 -5.16 18.36
N PHE A 133 -10.93 -4.22 17.54
CA PHE A 133 -11.79 -3.15 18.00
C PHE A 133 -12.83 -2.77 16.93
N THR A 134 -13.96 -2.21 17.39
CA THR A 134 -15.15 -1.91 16.56
C THR A 134 -15.69 -0.54 16.90
N GLY A 135 -16.63 -0.04 16.10
CA GLY A 135 -17.33 1.20 16.35
C GLY A 135 -16.55 2.44 15.95
N SER A 136 -16.70 3.53 16.72
CA SER A 136 -16.07 4.81 16.41
C SER A 136 -15.34 5.35 17.62
N SER A 137 -14.21 6.00 17.39
CA SER A 137 -13.47 6.77 18.40
C SER A 137 -14.01 8.20 18.57
N ASN A 138 -15.10 8.55 17.86
CA ASN A 138 -15.70 9.89 17.87
C ASN A 138 -14.70 11.00 17.52
N ASP A 139 -13.87 10.75 16.53
CA ASP A 139 -12.80 11.65 16.07
C ASP A 139 -11.68 11.92 17.10
N GLU A 140 -11.59 11.12 18.13
CA GLU A 140 -10.57 11.22 19.16
C GLU A 140 -9.48 10.15 18.98
N TRP A 141 -8.24 10.50 19.32
CA TRP A 141 -7.14 9.57 19.37
C TRP A 141 -7.20 8.70 20.62
N VAL A 142 -7.29 7.39 20.45
CA VAL A 142 -7.32 6.40 21.53
C VAL A 142 -5.99 5.68 21.61
N ARG A 143 -5.39 5.65 22.80
CA ARG A 143 -4.16 4.87 23.05
C ARG A 143 -4.51 3.47 23.50
N TYR A 144 -3.89 2.51 22.83
CA TYR A 144 -3.93 1.10 23.20
C TYR A 144 -2.59 0.62 23.73
N SER A 145 -2.62 -0.29 24.69
CA SER A 145 -1.46 -1.02 25.20
C SER A 145 -1.88 -2.48 25.36
N VAL A 146 -1.46 -3.31 24.42
CA VAL A 146 -1.91 -4.70 24.33
C VAL A 146 -0.80 -5.62 24.78
N PRO A 147 -1.00 -6.41 25.86
CA PRO A 147 -0.02 -7.37 26.34
C PRO A 147 0.31 -8.42 25.27
N ILE A 148 1.57 -8.81 25.20
CA ILE A 148 2.03 -9.87 24.30
C ILE A 148 1.79 -11.22 24.99
N GLU A 149 1.07 -12.09 24.31
CA GLU A 149 0.83 -13.47 24.74
C GLU A 149 2.03 -14.34 24.37
N TRP A 150 2.99 -14.50 25.28
CA TRP A 150 4.15 -15.35 25.10
C TRP A 150 3.84 -16.83 25.39
N SER A 151 4.32 -17.74 24.52
CA SER A 151 4.03 -19.19 24.66
C SER A 151 4.91 -19.90 25.67
N SER A 152 6.23 -19.59 25.71
CA SER A 152 7.17 -20.26 26.61
C SER A 152 8.33 -19.40 27.08
N SER A 153 9.15 -18.92 26.14
CA SER A 153 10.25 -18.00 26.41
C SER A 153 9.95 -16.64 25.79
N ARG A 154 10.29 -15.57 26.51
CA ARG A 154 10.09 -14.20 26.01
C ARG A 154 11.26 -13.75 25.14
N THR A 155 11.71 -14.63 24.23
CA THR A 155 12.80 -14.30 23.30
C THR A 155 12.28 -14.36 21.86
N ALA A 156 12.63 -13.38 21.08
CA ALA A 156 12.32 -13.36 19.67
C ALA A 156 13.50 -12.76 18.89
N ASP A 157 13.72 -13.25 17.67
CA ASP A 157 14.68 -12.73 16.71
C ASP A 157 13.97 -12.07 15.50
N SER A 158 12.66 -12.25 15.39
CA SER A 158 11.84 -11.62 14.37
C SER A 158 10.43 -11.31 14.86
N VAL A 159 9.84 -10.26 14.28
CA VAL A 159 8.45 -9.87 14.52
C VAL A 159 7.75 -9.52 13.21
N TRP A 160 6.56 -10.05 13.06
CA TRP A 160 5.66 -9.74 11.96
C TRP A 160 4.45 -8.98 12.50
N ILE A 161 4.25 -7.74 12.06
CA ILE A 161 3.14 -6.88 12.49
C ILE A 161 2.22 -6.63 11.31
N ASN A 162 0.94 -6.80 11.56
CA ASN A 162 -0.12 -6.53 10.60
C ASN A 162 -1.13 -5.56 11.19
N LEU A 163 -1.44 -4.55 10.44
CA LEU A 163 -2.49 -3.57 10.72
C LEU A 163 -3.60 -3.77 9.70
N TYR A 164 -4.81 -3.94 10.15
CA TYR A 164 -5.96 -4.19 9.30
C TYR A 164 -7.09 -3.21 9.58
N SER A 165 -7.71 -2.68 8.53
CA SER A 165 -9.00 -2.00 8.64
C SER A 165 -10.18 -2.97 8.80
N TYR A 166 -9.91 -4.28 8.80
CA TYR A 166 -10.90 -5.35 8.85
C TYR A 166 -10.38 -6.55 9.66
N ALA A 167 -11.27 -7.40 10.17
CA ALA A 167 -10.89 -8.67 10.80
C ALA A 167 -11.51 -9.90 10.11
N ASP A 168 -12.58 -9.73 9.39
CA ASP A 168 -13.36 -10.78 8.74
C ASP A 168 -13.29 -10.70 7.21
N TYR A 169 -13.94 -11.63 6.51
CA TYR A 169 -13.81 -11.79 5.05
C TYR A 169 -14.53 -10.74 4.19
N GLY A 170 -15.26 -9.82 4.79
CA GLY A 170 -15.96 -8.74 4.09
C GLY A 170 -15.91 -7.45 4.87
N VAL A 171 -16.54 -6.42 4.34
CA VAL A 171 -16.82 -5.17 5.02
C VAL A 171 -18.30 -4.86 4.86
N ASP A 172 -18.94 -4.40 5.93
CA ASP A 172 -20.38 -4.13 5.99
C ASP A 172 -20.69 -2.67 5.63
N GLY A 173 -19.67 -1.80 5.60
CA GLY A 173 -19.81 -0.41 5.22
C GLY A 173 -18.51 0.27 4.89
N ASP A 174 -18.60 1.55 4.54
CA ASP A 174 -17.43 2.43 4.45
C ASP A 174 -16.94 2.74 5.86
N GLY A 175 -15.63 2.83 6.02
CA GLY A 175 -15.00 3.11 7.30
C GLY A 175 -13.50 3.27 7.19
N PHE A 176 -12.87 3.65 8.28
CA PHE A 176 -11.42 3.78 8.32
C PHE A 176 -10.84 3.56 9.71
N VAL A 177 -9.55 3.30 9.73
CA VAL A 177 -8.69 3.40 10.92
C VAL A 177 -7.41 4.13 10.55
N ILE A 178 -6.99 5.06 11.42
CA ILE A 178 -5.70 5.75 11.33
C ILE A 178 -4.85 5.21 12.47
N PHE A 179 -3.64 4.74 12.14
CA PHE A 179 -2.65 4.26 13.10
C PHE A 179 -1.48 5.23 13.20
N ASP A 180 -0.97 5.39 14.42
CA ASP A 180 0.21 6.20 14.70
C ASP A 180 0.97 5.69 15.92
N ASP A 181 2.27 6.03 16.02
CA ASP A 181 3.18 5.74 17.13
C ASP A 181 3.07 4.29 17.65
N ILE A 182 3.40 3.34 16.77
CA ILE A 182 3.40 1.91 17.11
C ILE A 182 4.73 1.54 17.73
N HIS A 183 4.76 1.18 19.00
CA HIS A 183 5.98 0.87 19.71
C HIS A 183 5.81 -0.27 20.72
N PHE A 184 6.92 -0.88 21.11
CA PHE A 184 6.96 -1.86 22.18
C PHE A 184 7.29 -1.21 23.52
N THR A 185 6.73 -1.76 24.60
CA THR A 185 7.09 -1.37 25.95
C THR A 185 8.14 -2.30 26.56
N ASN A 186 8.89 -1.78 27.52
CA ASN A 186 9.92 -2.52 28.26
C ASN A 186 11.09 -3.00 27.39
N LEU A 187 11.43 -2.24 26.32
CA LEU A 187 12.68 -2.43 25.61
C LEU A 187 13.83 -1.82 26.40
N ASN A 188 14.99 -2.46 26.38
CA ASN A 188 16.22 -1.89 26.91
C ASN A 188 17.02 -1.18 25.81
N ASP A 189 18.04 -0.40 26.16
CA ASP A 189 18.83 0.43 25.23
C ASP A 189 19.50 -0.34 24.08
N ARG A 190 19.55 -1.66 24.15
CA ARG A 190 20.12 -2.53 23.10
C ARG A 190 19.06 -3.06 22.13
N GLN A 191 17.79 -2.86 22.44
CA GLN A 191 16.67 -3.36 21.65
C GLN A 191 16.18 -2.25 20.75
N LYS A 192 16.10 -2.53 19.45
CA LYS A 192 15.52 -1.60 18.50
C LYS A 192 14.01 -1.75 18.50
N ASP A 193 13.32 -0.63 18.55
CA ASP A 193 11.90 -0.58 18.36
C ASP A 193 11.53 -0.79 16.87
N ILE A 194 10.25 -0.73 16.58
CA ILE A 194 9.71 -0.89 15.23
C ILE A 194 10.27 0.24 14.35
N PHE A 195 10.81 -0.14 13.19
CA PHE A 195 11.27 0.84 12.21
C PHE A 195 10.09 1.68 11.69
N ASN A 196 10.27 2.99 11.56
CA ASN A 196 9.25 3.94 11.08
C ASN A 196 7.91 3.83 11.85
N ASN A 197 7.99 3.65 13.16
CA ASN A 197 6.88 3.40 14.05
C ASN A 197 5.85 4.54 14.13
N GLY A 198 6.25 5.79 13.88
CA GLY A 198 5.41 6.98 13.77
C GLY A 198 5.00 7.33 12.34
N PHE A 199 5.26 6.46 11.36
CA PHE A 199 4.89 6.67 9.95
C PHE A 199 5.37 7.99 9.34
N GLU A 200 6.53 8.49 9.75
CA GLU A 200 7.08 9.75 9.22
C GLU A 200 7.82 9.57 7.89
N ASP A 201 8.28 8.36 7.61
CA ASP A 201 9.09 8.02 6.44
C ASP A 201 8.24 7.32 5.38
N TRP A 202 8.12 7.93 4.19
CA TRP A 202 7.25 7.45 3.12
C TRP A 202 7.98 7.32 1.81
N GLN A 203 7.72 6.24 1.11
CA GLN A 203 8.20 5.99 -0.24
C GLN A 203 7.07 6.23 -1.26
N ASN A 204 7.33 7.03 -2.29
CA ASN A 204 6.44 7.15 -3.43
C ASN A 204 6.68 5.95 -4.37
N ILE A 205 5.67 5.10 -4.48
CA ILE A 205 5.64 3.94 -5.40
C ILE A 205 4.64 4.18 -6.54
N GLY A 206 4.38 5.45 -6.87
CA GLY A 206 3.42 5.85 -7.89
C GLY A 206 3.78 5.31 -9.28
N VAL A 207 2.78 5.27 -10.13
CA VAL A 207 2.87 4.75 -11.50
C VAL A 207 2.94 5.91 -12.47
N ASN A 208 3.98 5.91 -13.32
CA ASN A 208 4.10 6.80 -14.47
C ASN A 208 3.56 6.09 -15.72
N TYR A 209 2.71 6.76 -16.49
CA TYR A 209 2.17 6.18 -17.70
C TYR A 209 1.89 7.24 -18.79
N PRO A 210 2.02 6.86 -20.09
CA PRO A 210 1.73 7.79 -21.17
C PRO A 210 0.27 8.22 -21.20
N THR A 211 0.01 9.51 -21.40
CA THR A 211 -1.36 10.04 -21.49
C THR A 211 -2.11 9.39 -22.63
N GLY A 212 -3.33 8.92 -22.37
CA GLY A 212 -4.16 8.21 -23.35
C GLY A 212 -3.92 6.70 -23.41
N TRP A 213 -2.92 6.20 -22.68
CA TRP A 213 -2.60 4.76 -22.54
C TRP A 213 -2.92 4.30 -21.13
N LYS A 214 -3.26 3.03 -21.01
CA LYS A 214 -3.52 2.41 -19.71
C LYS A 214 -2.65 1.17 -19.59
N PRO A 215 -1.48 1.26 -18.95
CA PRO A 215 -0.61 0.12 -18.76
C PRO A 215 -1.27 -0.94 -17.86
N LEU A 216 -0.84 -2.18 -18.01
CA LEU A 216 -1.40 -3.30 -17.26
C LEU A 216 -1.30 -3.10 -15.75
N ASP A 217 -0.21 -2.51 -15.28
CA ASP A 217 0.01 -2.21 -13.86
C ASP A 217 -1.08 -1.31 -13.30
N LEU A 218 -1.47 -0.27 -14.06
CA LEU A 218 -2.57 0.60 -13.66
C LEU A 218 -3.91 -0.13 -13.66
N VAL A 219 -4.15 -1.05 -14.60
CA VAL A 219 -5.36 -1.89 -14.64
C VAL A 219 -5.41 -2.82 -13.44
N VAL A 220 -4.30 -3.46 -13.10
CA VAL A 220 -4.17 -4.34 -11.94
C VAL A 220 -4.37 -3.55 -10.64
N TYR A 221 -3.72 -2.39 -10.54
CA TYR A 221 -3.89 -1.45 -9.44
C TYR A 221 -5.36 -1.08 -9.21
N GLU A 222 -6.05 -0.65 -10.26
CA GLU A 222 -7.44 -0.18 -10.14
C GLU A 222 -8.43 -1.32 -9.87
N ARG A 223 -8.15 -2.52 -10.37
CA ARG A 223 -9.10 -3.63 -10.37
C ARG A 223 -8.97 -4.56 -9.17
N TYR A 224 -7.76 -4.80 -8.72
CA TYR A 224 -7.49 -5.87 -7.75
C TYR A 224 -6.98 -5.39 -6.40
N SER A 225 -6.68 -4.11 -6.23
CA SER A 225 -6.05 -3.55 -5.01
C SER A 225 -4.79 -4.32 -4.58
N SER A 226 -4.22 -5.09 -5.50
CA SER A 226 -3.08 -5.94 -5.20
C SER A 226 -1.80 -5.14 -5.26
N PHE A 227 -0.79 -5.67 -4.64
CA PHE A 227 0.54 -5.11 -4.52
C PHE A 227 1.03 -4.54 -5.85
N LEU A 228 1.44 -3.26 -5.85
CA LEU A 228 2.27 -2.76 -6.93
C LEU A 228 3.67 -3.34 -6.70
N TYR A 229 4.03 -4.23 -7.60
CA TYR A 229 5.44 -4.50 -7.88
C TYR A 229 6.03 -3.29 -8.60
N GLU A 230 7.33 -3.27 -8.79
CA GLU A 230 8.00 -2.23 -9.58
C GLU A 230 7.25 -2.00 -10.90
N PRO A 231 7.05 -0.74 -11.32
CA PRO A 231 6.28 -0.44 -12.52
C PRO A 231 6.95 -1.08 -13.74
N THR A 232 6.16 -1.80 -14.54
CA THR A 232 6.64 -2.46 -15.78
C THR A 232 6.75 -1.47 -16.94
N VAL A 233 6.22 -0.26 -16.79
CA VAL A 233 6.32 0.81 -17.79
C VAL A 233 7.16 1.95 -17.22
N LEU A 234 8.31 2.18 -17.82
CA LEU A 234 9.23 3.24 -17.43
C LEU A 234 9.24 4.36 -18.45
N ASN A 235 9.29 5.60 -17.97
CA ASN A 235 9.63 6.75 -18.80
C ASN A 235 11.17 6.78 -18.95
N VAL A 236 11.66 6.44 -20.12
CA VAL A 236 13.09 6.52 -20.42
C VAL A 236 13.38 7.93 -20.92
N THR A 237 13.89 8.78 -20.05
CA THR A 237 14.27 10.16 -20.35
C THR A 237 15.69 10.30 -20.89
N ASP A 238 16.48 9.23 -20.84
CA ASP A 238 17.88 9.28 -21.20
C ASP A 238 18.14 8.57 -22.53
N SER A 239 18.59 9.36 -23.52
CA SER A 239 19.03 8.87 -24.84
C SER A 239 20.50 8.42 -24.83
N SER A 240 21.08 8.10 -23.70
CA SER A 240 22.40 7.45 -23.68
C SER A 240 22.24 6.02 -24.19
N ASN A 241 22.54 5.87 -25.48
CA ASN A 241 22.65 4.63 -26.18
C ASN A 241 23.66 3.69 -25.48
N ASP A 242 23.17 2.84 -24.60
CA ASP A 242 23.91 1.67 -24.17
C ASP A 242 23.01 0.41 -24.22
N PHE A 243 22.51 0.13 -25.44
CA PHE A 243 22.22 -1.25 -25.82
C PHE A 243 23.45 -1.81 -26.51
N SER A 244 24.50 -2.06 -25.74
CA SER A 244 25.59 -2.90 -26.22
C SER A 244 25.19 -4.34 -25.96
N SER A 245 24.91 -5.00 -27.05
CA SER A 245 24.72 -6.43 -27.32
C SER A 245 25.42 -7.43 -26.39
#